data_dd338556c97f5fca751bc58d5cdbb5a5
#
_entry.id   dd338556c97f5fca751bc58d5cdbb5a5
#
_cell.length_a   1.000
_cell.length_b   1.000
_cell.length_c   1.000
_cell.angle_alpha   90.00
_cell.angle_beta   90.00
_cell.angle_gamma   90.00
#
_symmetry.space_group_name_H-M   'P 1'
#
loop_
_entity.id
_entity.type
_entity.pdbx_description
1 polymer ?
#
loop_
_entity_poly.entity_id
_entity_poly.type
_entity_poly.pdbx_seq_one_letter_code
_entity_poly.pdbx_strand_id
1 'polypeptide(L)'
;MTAGATTHRQRRWVSSLTAVLRVLVHSNVFISISAASVVVTTIALADLPPDPRPFFIVFAVTMFVYTVNRFTDLEEDETNVPQRAAFIRRYGRIWLAVGAVLYLAAIGFAIALDVPGVGFMLVPLLAAILYSTVGVKRLFFVKNLFVGAAWALIPLGVGYYFGQPWRFEVLFLAGYIGAMITIAAVIFDVKDIEGDRAEGIRTVPNTFGPGWTRTVSQVANVLVAASLVAIVATGVLSTVFLVLLAFNGYVGAYIPFATPDRGPLFYGFVVDGEHLFLAVLVVVFEWVVW
;
A
#
# COMPACT_ATOMS: atom_id res chain seq x y z
N MET A 1 -1.38 8.51 46.91
CA MET A 1 -2.53 7.97 46.18
C MET A 1 -2.62 8.40 44.68
N THR A 2 -1.62 8.99 44.06
CA THR A 2 -1.68 9.56 42.70
C THR A 2 -1.07 8.68 41.57
N ALA A 3 -0.24 7.70 41.91
CA ALA A 3 0.41 6.85 40.89
C ALA A 3 -0.52 5.80 40.24
N GLY A 4 -1.54 5.34 40.94
CA GLY A 4 -2.49 4.33 40.40
C GLY A 4 -3.50 4.89 39.39
N ALA A 5 -3.88 6.17 39.51
CA ALA A 5 -4.84 6.82 38.62
C ALA A 5 -4.25 7.15 37.25
N THR A 6 -2.97 7.51 37.19
CA THR A 6 -2.24 7.79 35.95
C THR A 6 -2.03 6.53 35.10
N THR A 7 -1.74 5.38 35.70
CA THR A 7 -1.57 4.11 35.00
C THR A 7 -2.88 3.57 34.43
N HIS A 8 -4.00 3.74 35.14
CA HIS A 8 -5.34 3.34 34.65
C HIS A 8 -5.82 4.22 33.48
N ARG A 9 -5.56 5.52 33.55
CA ARG A 9 -5.90 6.47 32.47
C ARG A 9 -5.04 6.20 31.23
N GLN A 10 -3.74 5.99 31.38
CA GLN A 10 -2.86 5.64 30.26
C GLN A 10 -3.25 4.30 29.60
N ARG A 11 -3.60 3.26 30.38
CA ARG A 11 -4.07 1.99 29.84
C ARG A 11 -5.37 2.15 29.04
N ARG A 12 -6.31 2.97 29.49
CA ARG A 12 -7.56 3.26 28.76
C ARG A 12 -7.30 4.00 27.45
N TRP A 13 -6.41 4.99 27.41
CA TRP A 13 -6.05 5.73 26.21
C TRP A 13 -5.35 4.81 25.19
N VAL A 14 -4.41 4.00 25.62
CA VAL A 14 -3.72 3.03 24.76
C VAL A 14 -4.71 2.01 24.17
N SER A 15 -5.64 1.47 24.97
CA SER A 15 -6.65 0.53 24.50
C SER A 15 -7.62 1.18 23.50
N SER A 16 -8.01 2.42 23.69
CA SER A 16 -8.88 3.16 22.77
C SER A 16 -8.17 3.47 21.44
N LEU A 17 -6.92 3.92 21.50
CA LEU A 17 -6.12 4.18 20.29
C LEU A 17 -5.92 2.90 19.47
N THR A 18 -5.56 1.80 20.13
CA THR A 18 -5.40 0.50 19.46
C THR A 18 -6.70 0.02 18.82
N ALA A 19 -7.85 0.27 19.46
CA ALA A 19 -9.15 -0.07 18.89
C ALA A 19 -9.45 0.75 17.63
N VAL A 20 -9.18 2.06 17.64
CA VAL A 20 -9.34 2.93 16.47
C VAL A 20 -8.44 2.49 15.32
N LEU A 21 -7.14 2.23 15.60
CA LEU A 21 -6.20 1.76 14.59
C LEU A 21 -6.65 0.42 13.98
N ARG A 22 -7.17 -0.51 14.78
CA ARG A 22 -7.73 -1.77 14.27
C ARG A 22 -8.90 -1.53 13.33
N VAL A 23 -9.81 -0.63 13.66
CA VAL A 23 -10.94 -0.29 12.79
C VAL A 23 -10.44 0.29 11.47
N LEU A 24 -9.51 1.24 11.50
CA LEU A 24 -8.94 1.84 10.30
C LEU A 24 -8.24 0.81 9.40
N VAL A 25 -7.49 -0.13 9.98
CA VAL A 25 -6.82 -1.20 9.25
C VAL A 25 -7.82 -2.21 8.67
N HIS A 26 -8.79 -2.69 9.49
CA HIS A 26 -9.73 -3.72 9.05
C HIS A 26 -10.80 -3.20 8.07
N SER A 27 -11.10 -1.91 8.10
CA SER A 27 -12.03 -1.27 7.16
C SER A 27 -11.40 -0.91 5.81
N ASN A 28 -10.12 -1.17 5.61
CA ASN A 28 -9.31 -0.75 4.46
C ASN A 28 -9.14 0.77 4.29
N VAL A 29 -9.64 1.60 5.21
CA VAL A 29 -9.45 3.06 5.19
C VAL A 29 -7.97 3.41 5.22
N PHE A 30 -7.20 2.74 6.09
CA PHE A 30 -5.78 3.04 6.26
C PHE A 30 -4.96 2.75 5.00
N ILE A 31 -5.13 1.56 4.39
CA ILE A 31 -4.43 1.20 3.14
C ILE A 31 -4.88 2.10 1.98
N SER A 32 -6.14 2.56 1.96
CA SER A 32 -6.63 3.50 0.95
C SER A 32 -6.01 4.89 1.08
N ILE A 33 -5.79 5.37 2.31
CA ILE A 33 -5.03 6.60 2.56
C ILE A 33 -3.57 6.42 2.13
N SER A 34 -2.96 5.28 2.46
CA SER A 34 -1.58 4.98 2.07
C SER A 34 -1.42 4.95 0.55
N ALA A 35 -2.33 4.30 -0.18
CA ALA A 35 -2.32 4.30 -1.65
C ALA A 35 -2.54 5.72 -2.22
N ALA A 36 -3.49 6.47 -1.69
CA ALA A 36 -3.73 7.85 -2.10
C ALA A 36 -2.53 8.76 -1.80
N SER A 37 -1.73 8.46 -0.77
CA SER A 37 -0.51 9.20 -0.45
C SER A 37 0.57 9.08 -1.53
N VAL A 38 0.55 8.02 -2.36
CA VAL A 38 1.42 7.89 -3.55
C VAL A 38 1.14 9.00 -4.56
N VAL A 39 -0.11 9.47 -4.66
CA VAL A 39 -0.48 10.62 -5.50
C VAL A 39 0.26 11.87 -5.05
N VAL A 40 0.27 12.14 -3.74
CA VAL A 40 0.96 13.31 -3.17
C VAL A 40 2.45 13.24 -3.48
N THR A 41 3.08 12.09 -3.23
CA THR A 41 4.49 11.85 -3.57
C THR A 41 4.76 12.06 -5.07
N THR A 42 3.86 11.57 -5.93
CA THR A 42 4.03 11.70 -7.39
C THR A 42 3.91 13.13 -7.85
N ILE A 43 2.91 13.88 -7.37
CA ILE A 43 2.71 15.30 -7.69
C ILE A 43 3.94 16.10 -7.28
N ALA A 44 4.40 15.93 -6.05
CA ALA A 44 5.53 16.66 -5.51
C ALA A 44 6.84 16.36 -6.26
N LEU A 45 7.23 15.08 -6.35
CA LEU A 45 8.51 14.70 -6.95
C LEU A 45 8.55 14.84 -8.47
N ALA A 46 7.40 14.73 -9.16
CA ALA A 46 7.34 14.99 -10.60
C ALA A 46 7.03 16.45 -10.93
N ASP A 47 7.05 17.36 -9.96
CA ASP A 47 6.78 18.80 -10.15
C ASP A 47 5.51 19.02 -10.98
N LEU A 48 4.41 18.40 -10.54
CA LEU A 48 3.08 18.52 -11.14
C LEU A 48 2.25 19.55 -10.36
N PRO A 49 1.29 20.22 -11.01
CA PRO A 49 0.45 21.19 -10.32
C PRO A 49 -0.31 20.54 -9.13
N PRO A 50 -0.39 21.17 -7.96
CA PRO A 50 -1.10 20.63 -6.82
C PRO A 50 -2.60 20.51 -7.11
N ASP A 51 -3.13 19.29 -7.04
CA ASP A 51 -4.55 18.99 -7.26
C ASP A 51 -4.97 17.85 -6.33
N PRO A 52 -5.99 18.05 -5.47
CA PRO A 52 -6.46 17.00 -4.56
C PRO A 52 -7.34 15.93 -5.23
N ARG A 53 -7.86 16.17 -6.44
CA ARG A 53 -8.80 15.25 -7.11
C ARG A 53 -8.22 13.86 -7.35
N PRO A 54 -6.98 13.68 -7.86
CA PRO A 54 -6.39 12.36 -8.01
C PRO A 54 -6.26 11.58 -6.69
N PHE A 55 -6.01 12.29 -5.57
CA PHE A 55 -5.96 11.68 -4.25
C PHE A 55 -7.30 11.01 -3.89
N PHE A 56 -8.41 11.73 -4.05
CA PHE A 56 -9.74 11.18 -3.76
C PHE A 56 -10.14 10.06 -4.71
N ILE A 57 -9.74 10.14 -5.99
CA ILE A 57 -9.96 9.09 -6.98
C ILE A 57 -9.23 7.79 -6.53
N VAL A 58 -7.94 7.88 -6.23
CA VAL A 58 -7.14 6.71 -5.81
C VAL A 58 -7.66 6.14 -4.49
N PHE A 59 -8.03 7.01 -3.53
CA PHE A 59 -8.66 6.58 -2.27
C PHE A 59 -9.93 5.75 -2.53
N ALA A 60 -10.84 6.26 -3.36
CA ALA A 60 -12.12 5.60 -3.64
C ALA A 60 -11.93 4.25 -4.38
N VAL A 61 -11.05 4.23 -5.39
CA VAL A 61 -10.70 3.01 -6.14
C VAL A 61 -10.10 1.96 -5.20
N THR A 62 -9.11 2.34 -4.40
CA THR A 62 -8.43 1.43 -3.48
C THR A 62 -9.39 0.90 -2.42
N MET A 63 -10.20 1.77 -1.84
CA MET A 63 -11.21 1.40 -0.84
C MET A 63 -12.17 0.32 -1.38
N PHE A 64 -12.65 0.48 -2.62
CA PHE A 64 -13.52 -0.48 -3.26
C PHE A 64 -12.81 -1.80 -3.56
N VAL A 65 -11.67 -1.75 -4.26
CA VAL A 65 -10.90 -2.93 -4.67
C VAL A 65 -10.51 -3.79 -3.46
N TYR A 66 -9.94 -3.17 -2.42
CA TYR A 66 -9.54 -3.91 -1.22
C TYR A 66 -10.76 -4.46 -0.46
N THR A 67 -11.88 -3.75 -0.47
CA THR A 67 -13.09 -4.27 0.18
C THR A 67 -13.65 -5.47 -0.58
N VAL A 68 -13.66 -5.45 -1.91
CA VAL A 68 -14.02 -6.63 -2.73
C VAL A 68 -13.09 -7.79 -2.42
N ASN A 69 -11.77 -7.58 -2.40
CA ASN A 69 -10.80 -8.63 -2.10
C ASN A 69 -11.03 -9.27 -0.72
N ARG A 70 -11.47 -8.50 0.31
CA ARG A 70 -11.79 -9.05 1.63
C ARG A 70 -12.99 -9.98 1.62
N PHE A 71 -13.93 -9.79 0.69
CA PHE A 71 -15.04 -10.72 0.52
C PHE A 71 -14.62 -11.99 -0.19
N THR A 72 -13.75 -11.89 -1.20
CA THR A 72 -13.26 -13.06 -1.94
C THR A 72 -12.31 -13.91 -1.11
N ASP A 73 -11.58 -13.32 -0.16
CA ASP A 73 -10.56 -13.97 0.66
C ASP A 73 -11.03 -14.24 2.10
N LEU A 74 -12.34 -14.19 2.37
CA LEU A 74 -12.89 -14.30 3.73
C LEU A 74 -12.52 -15.61 4.42
N GLU A 75 -12.57 -16.75 3.71
CA GLU A 75 -12.22 -18.07 4.25
C GLU A 75 -10.73 -18.13 4.60
N GLU A 76 -9.86 -17.58 3.78
CA GLU A 76 -8.42 -17.47 4.02
C GLU A 76 -8.15 -16.56 5.24
N ASP A 77 -8.87 -15.42 5.33
CA ASP A 77 -8.76 -14.47 6.44
C ASP A 77 -9.20 -15.08 7.80
N GLU A 78 -10.08 -16.07 7.80
CA GLU A 78 -10.46 -16.79 9.03
C GLU A 78 -9.28 -17.52 9.67
N THR A 79 -8.38 -18.04 8.86
CA THR A 79 -7.16 -18.71 9.31
C THR A 79 -6.06 -17.70 9.64
N ASN A 80 -5.79 -16.76 8.73
CA ASN A 80 -4.62 -15.88 8.81
C ASN A 80 -4.84 -14.65 9.72
N VAL A 81 -6.06 -14.06 9.69
CA VAL A 81 -6.39 -12.84 10.46
C VAL A 81 -7.83 -12.91 10.99
N PRO A 82 -8.15 -13.78 11.98
CA PRO A 82 -9.52 -14.02 12.47
C PRO A 82 -10.27 -12.76 12.89
N GLN A 83 -9.57 -11.77 13.44
CA GLN A 83 -10.18 -10.48 13.85
C GLN A 83 -10.69 -9.68 12.65
N ARG A 84 -9.99 -9.71 11.51
CA ARG A 84 -10.42 -9.08 10.27
C ARG A 84 -11.61 -9.82 9.67
N ALA A 85 -11.57 -11.14 9.63
CA ALA A 85 -12.69 -11.95 9.17
C ALA A 85 -13.97 -11.68 9.99
N ALA A 86 -13.87 -11.62 11.32
CA ALA A 86 -14.98 -11.28 12.20
C ALA A 86 -15.53 -9.85 11.92
N PHE A 87 -14.65 -8.88 11.66
CA PHE A 87 -15.05 -7.51 11.28
C PHE A 87 -15.82 -7.52 9.95
N ILE A 88 -15.30 -8.21 8.93
CA ILE A 88 -15.95 -8.30 7.61
C ILE A 88 -17.30 -9.04 7.67
N ARG A 89 -17.41 -10.12 8.44
CA ARG A 89 -18.71 -10.79 8.66
C ARG A 89 -19.75 -9.85 9.25
N ARG A 90 -19.35 -8.97 10.17
CA ARG A 90 -20.27 -8.06 10.86
C ARG A 90 -20.59 -6.80 10.06
N TYR A 91 -19.62 -6.19 9.44
CA TYR A 91 -19.73 -4.85 8.82
C TYR A 91 -19.45 -4.84 7.31
N GLY A 92 -19.00 -5.94 6.74
CA GLY A 92 -18.48 -5.99 5.38
C GLY A 92 -19.47 -5.50 4.33
N ARG A 93 -20.78 -5.86 4.45
CA ARG A 93 -21.80 -5.38 3.51
C ARG A 93 -21.93 -3.85 3.51
N ILE A 94 -21.79 -3.21 4.68
CA ILE A 94 -21.81 -1.76 4.80
C ILE A 94 -20.57 -1.17 4.12
N TRP A 95 -19.39 -1.74 4.40
CA TRP A 95 -18.15 -1.28 3.79
C TRP A 95 -18.10 -1.51 2.29
N LEU A 96 -18.66 -2.60 1.79
CA LEU A 96 -18.80 -2.84 0.35
C LEU A 96 -19.72 -1.80 -0.31
N ALA A 97 -20.85 -1.50 0.31
CA ALA A 97 -21.75 -0.46 -0.18
C ALA A 97 -21.08 0.92 -0.17
N VAL A 98 -20.38 1.28 0.92
CA VAL A 98 -19.60 2.53 1.01
C VAL A 98 -18.52 2.58 -0.08
N GLY A 99 -17.73 1.53 -0.24
CA GLY A 99 -16.69 1.45 -1.28
C GLY A 99 -17.27 1.56 -2.69
N ALA A 100 -18.39 0.87 -2.97
CA ALA A 100 -19.07 0.94 -4.27
C ALA A 100 -19.61 2.35 -4.55
N VAL A 101 -20.24 2.99 -3.56
CA VAL A 101 -20.76 4.37 -3.71
C VAL A 101 -19.61 5.35 -3.95
N LEU A 102 -18.52 5.26 -3.19
CA LEU A 102 -17.35 6.11 -3.38
C LEU A 102 -16.72 5.92 -4.77
N TYR A 103 -16.58 4.68 -5.22
CA TYR A 103 -16.00 4.37 -6.52
C TYR A 103 -16.87 4.88 -7.67
N LEU A 104 -18.19 4.63 -7.62
CA LEU A 104 -19.12 5.14 -8.62
C LEU A 104 -19.21 6.67 -8.60
N ALA A 105 -19.19 7.28 -7.43
CA ALA A 105 -19.14 8.72 -7.31
C ALA A 105 -17.84 9.30 -7.89
N ALA A 106 -16.69 8.66 -7.66
CA ALA A 106 -15.41 9.08 -8.24
C ALA A 106 -15.42 8.97 -9.77
N ILE A 107 -15.99 7.91 -10.35
CA ILE A 107 -16.16 7.77 -11.81
C ILE A 107 -17.11 8.85 -12.34
N GLY A 108 -18.28 9.02 -11.73
CA GLY A 108 -19.25 10.04 -12.13
C GLY A 108 -18.69 11.45 -12.08
N PHE A 109 -17.93 11.76 -11.02
CA PHE A 109 -17.25 13.02 -10.85
C PHE A 109 -16.14 13.22 -11.91
N ALA A 110 -15.35 12.19 -12.19
CA ALA A 110 -14.31 12.24 -13.21
C ALA A 110 -14.89 12.48 -14.61
N ILE A 111 -16.04 11.84 -14.94
CA ILE A 111 -16.77 12.07 -16.20
C ILE A 111 -17.32 13.51 -16.24
N ALA A 112 -17.96 13.97 -15.18
CA ALA A 112 -18.57 15.29 -15.10
C ALA A 112 -17.57 16.46 -15.22
N LEU A 113 -16.32 16.21 -14.85
CA LEU A 113 -15.22 17.19 -14.91
C LEU A 113 -14.27 16.97 -16.10
N ASP A 114 -14.65 16.09 -17.05
CA ASP A 114 -13.80 15.74 -18.20
C ASP A 114 -12.38 15.37 -17.81
N VAL A 115 -12.22 14.59 -16.69
CA VAL A 115 -10.90 14.18 -16.20
C VAL A 115 -10.21 13.31 -17.25
N PRO A 116 -8.98 13.66 -17.70
CA PRO A 116 -8.25 12.85 -18.65
C PRO A 116 -8.02 11.44 -18.14
N GLY A 117 -8.22 10.44 -19.00
CA GLY A 117 -7.94 9.05 -18.67
C GLY A 117 -8.94 8.40 -17.71
N VAL A 118 -10.20 8.87 -17.64
CA VAL A 118 -11.25 8.27 -16.80
C VAL A 118 -11.38 6.76 -16.98
N GLY A 119 -11.18 6.26 -18.20
CA GLY A 119 -11.16 4.81 -18.48
C GLY A 119 -10.06 4.05 -17.74
N PHE A 120 -8.99 4.71 -17.35
CA PHE A 120 -7.92 4.13 -16.55
C PHE A 120 -8.40 3.69 -15.16
N MET A 121 -9.47 4.30 -14.64
CA MET A 121 -10.07 3.90 -13.37
C MET A 121 -10.63 2.47 -13.38
N LEU A 122 -10.96 1.92 -14.56
CA LEU A 122 -11.44 0.53 -14.69
C LEU A 122 -10.31 -0.50 -14.56
N VAL A 123 -9.06 -0.12 -14.82
CA VAL A 123 -7.91 -1.04 -14.81
C VAL A 123 -7.71 -1.71 -13.45
N PRO A 124 -7.74 -1.01 -12.29
CA PRO A 124 -7.62 -1.64 -10.98
C PRO A 124 -8.75 -2.63 -10.69
N LEU A 125 -9.98 -2.35 -11.14
CA LEU A 125 -11.11 -3.27 -10.99
C LEU A 125 -10.89 -4.55 -11.81
N LEU A 126 -10.50 -4.42 -13.07
CA LEU A 126 -10.17 -5.56 -13.93
C LEU A 126 -9.01 -6.36 -13.35
N ALA A 127 -7.99 -5.69 -12.83
CA ALA A 127 -6.86 -6.33 -12.15
C ALA A 127 -7.32 -7.14 -10.92
N ALA A 128 -8.22 -6.58 -10.09
CA ALA A 128 -8.77 -7.28 -8.93
C ALA A 128 -9.58 -8.52 -9.33
N ILE A 129 -10.39 -8.42 -10.38
CA ILE A 129 -11.16 -9.54 -10.93
C ILE A 129 -10.20 -10.63 -11.43
N LEU A 130 -9.20 -10.29 -12.24
CA LEU A 130 -8.20 -11.24 -12.74
C LEU A 130 -7.43 -11.91 -11.60
N TYR A 131 -7.04 -11.15 -10.59
CA TYR A 131 -6.33 -11.68 -9.42
C TYR A 131 -7.14 -12.77 -8.71
N SER A 132 -8.43 -12.52 -8.47
CA SER A 132 -9.30 -13.42 -7.73
C SER A 132 -9.82 -14.59 -8.58
N THR A 133 -10.23 -14.35 -9.85
CA THR A 133 -10.90 -15.36 -10.68
C THR A 133 -9.95 -16.26 -11.47
N VAL A 134 -8.82 -15.71 -11.96
CA VAL A 134 -7.83 -16.48 -12.74
C VAL A 134 -6.82 -17.20 -11.84
N GLY A 135 -6.86 -16.92 -10.53
CA GLY A 135 -5.99 -17.58 -9.56
C GLY A 135 -4.54 -17.11 -9.59
N VAL A 136 -4.29 -15.86 -10.02
CA VAL A 136 -2.95 -15.22 -9.99
C VAL A 136 -2.35 -15.31 -8.60
N LYS A 137 -3.17 -15.23 -7.55
CA LYS A 137 -2.74 -15.36 -6.15
C LYS A 137 -2.04 -16.70 -5.83
N ARG A 138 -2.23 -17.75 -6.65
CA ARG A 138 -1.60 -19.07 -6.48
C ARG A 138 -0.26 -19.22 -7.19
N LEU A 139 0.09 -18.26 -8.06
CA LEU A 139 1.32 -18.32 -8.83
C LEU A 139 2.49 -17.79 -7.99
N PHE A 140 3.48 -18.67 -7.76
CA PHE A 140 4.68 -18.34 -6.99
C PHE A 140 5.32 -17.04 -7.47
N PHE A 141 5.56 -16.11 -6.54
CA PHE A 141 6.15 -14.77 -6.76
C PHE A 141 5.35 -13.86 -7.71
N VAL A 142 4.60 -14.40 -8.68
CA VAL A 142 3.79 -13.61 -9.62
C VAL A 142 2.74 -12.79 -8.87
N LYS A 143 2.15 -13.34 -7.78
CA LYS A 143 1.20 -12.60 -6.94
C LYS A 143 1.81 -11.31 -6.39
N ASN A 144 3.07 -11.34 -5.94
CA ASN A 144 3.76 -10.19 -5.36
C ASN A 144 4.09 -9.14 -6.43
N LEU A 145 4.58 -9.58 -7.60
CA LEU A 145 4.80 -8.72 -8.76
C LEU A 145 3.50 -8.07 -9.24
N PHE A 146 2.41 -8.83 -9.23
CA PHE A 146 1.09 -8.31 -9.63
C PHE A 146 0.62 -7.19 -8.70
N VAL A 147 0.78 -7.35 -7.38
CA VAL A 147 0.46 -6.30 -6.40
C VAL A 147 1.34 -5.08 -6.62
N GLY A 148 2.65 -5.26 -6.83
CA GLY A 148 3.57 -4.17 -7.17
C GLY A 148 3.17 -3.44 -8.46
N ALA A 149 2.84 -4.19 -9.52
CA ALA A 149 2.37 -3.62 -10.78
C ALA A 149 1.05 -2.84 -10.62
N ALA A 150 0.10 -3.35 -9.81
CA ALA A 150 -1.14 -2.65 -9.53
C ALA A 150 -0.91 -1.29 -8.85
N TRP A 151 0.04 -1.21 -7.91
CA TRP A 151 0.40 0.06 -7.27
C TRP A 151 1.20 0.97 -8.19
N ALA A 152 2.01 0.44 -9.11
CA ALA A 152 2.71 1.22 -10.14
C ALA A 152 1.74 1.97 -11.07
N LEU A 153 0.48 1.50 -11.19
CA LEU A 153 -0.57 2.21 -11.92
C LEU A 153 -0.93 3.56 -11.29
N ILE A 154 -0.66 3.79 -9.99
CA ILE A 154 -1.01 5.04 -9.33
C ILE A 154 -0.19 6.21 -9.91
N PRO A 155 1.15 6.20 -9.92
CA PRO A 155 1.93 7.25 -10.58
C PRO A 155 1.59 7.42 -12.06
N LEU A 156 1.38 6.31 -12.79
CA LEU A 156 0.97 6.37 -14.20
C LEU A 156 -0.40 7.04 -14.37
N GLY A 157 -1.36 6.71 -13.50
CA GLY A 157 -2.69 7.35 -13.49
C GLY A 157 -2.61 8.85 -13.20
N VAL A 158 -1.74 9.26 -12.27
CA VAL A 158 -1.44 10.68 -11.99
C VAL A 158 -0.84 11.36 -13.23
N GLY A 159 0.15 10.72 -13.87
CA GLY A 159 0.72 11.22 -15.12
C GLY A 159 -0.33 11.37 -16.22
N TYR A 160 -1.23 10.41 -16.36
CA TYR A 160 -2.37 10.48 -17.29
C TYR A 160 -3.29 11.66 -16.99
N TYR A 161 -3.64 11.83 -15.72
CA TYR A 161 -4.49 12.91 -15.25
C TYR A 161 -3.94 14.30 -15.64
N PHE A 162 -2.61 14.49 -15.56
CA PHE A 162 -1.95 15.74 -15.93
C PHE A 162 -1.50 15.79 -17.40
N GLY A 163 -1.87 14.83 -18.23
CA GLY A 163 -1.45 14.76 -19.63
C GLY A 163 0.04 14.48 -19.86
N GLN A 164 0.74 13.95 -18.84
CA GLN A 164 2.19 13.69 -18.86
C GLN A 164 2.54 12.23 -18.50
N PRO A 165 1.87 11.21 -19.08
CA PRO A 165 2.08 9.81 -18.66
C PRO A 165 3.48 9.28 -18.99
N TRP A 166 4.17 9.89 -19.95
CA TRP A 166 5.50 9.46 -20.42
C TRP A 166 6.65 10.29 -19.85
N ARG A 167 6.36 11.21 -18.92
CA ARG A 167 7.40 11.95 -18.23
C ARG A 167 8.30 11.00 -17.45
N PHE A 168 9.62 11.17 -17.53
CA PHE A 168 10.57 10.22 -16.95
C PHE A 168 10.39 10.06 -15.44
N GLU A 169 10.13 11.16 -14.71
CA GLU A 169 9.88 11.15 -13.28
C GLU A 169 8.66 10.29 -12.91
N VAL A 170 7.59 10.35 -13.72
CA VAL A 170 6.38 9.54 -13.54
C VAL A 170 6.68 8.07 -13.77
N LEU A 171 7.38 7.74 -14.85
CA LEU A 171 7.78 6.36 -15.17
C LEU A 171 8.74 5.79 -14.14
N PHE A 172 9.69 6.60 -13.67
CA PHE A 172 10.60 6.22 -12.60
C PHE A 172 9.83 5.92 -11.31
N LEU A 173 8.93 6.82 -10.89
CA LEU A 173 8.10 6.61 -9.69
C LEU A 173 7.22 5.37 -9.82
N ALA A 174 6.64 5.11 -10.99
CA ALA A 174 5.88 3.88 -11.22
C ALA A 174 6.73 2.63 -11.01
N GLY A 175 7.95 2.59 -11.58
CA GLY A 175 8.88 1.48 -11.37
C GLY A 175 9.36 1.36 -9.92
N TYR A 176 9.71 2.49 -9.30
CA TYR A 176 10.15 2.55 -7.91
C TYR A 176 9.07 2.05 -6.93
N ILE A 177 7.85 2.62 -7.01
CA ILE A 177 6.71 2.22 -6.16
C ILE A 177 6.36 0.73 -6.40
N GLY A 178 6.32 0.31 -7.67
CA GLY A 178 6.07 -1.10 -7.99
C GLY A 178 7.10 -2.05 -7.38
N ALA A 179 8.39 -1.69 -7.41
CA ALA A 179 9.46 -2.48 -6.79
C ALA A 179 9.33 -2.52 -5.27
N MET A 180 9.10 -1.36 -4.61
CA MET A 180 8.98 -1.27 -3.16
C MET A 180 7.75 -2.03 -2.64
N ILE A 181 6.60 -1.91 -3.30
CA ILE A 181 5.40 -2.68 -2.98
C ILE A 181 5.59 -4.18 -3.22
N THR A 182 6.35 -4.58 -4.24
CA THR A 182 6.70 -6.00 -4.43
C THR A 182 7.48 -6.52 -3.23
N ILE A 183 8.46 -5.75 -2.73
CA ILE A 183 9.21 -6.09 -1.51
C ILE A 183 8.28 -6.19 -0.30
N ALA A 184 7.40 -5.20 -0.11
CA ALA A 184 6.42 -5.21 0.97
C ALA A 184 5.48 -6.41 0.88
N ALA A 185 4.97 -6.76 -0.31
CA ALA A 185 4.10 -7.92 -0.52
C ALA A 185 4.79 -9.25 -0.18
N VAL A 186 6.09 -9.40 -0.50
CA VAL A 186 6.89 -10.56 -0.10
C VAL A 186 7.05 -10.63 1.43
N ILE A 187 7.25 -9.48 2.08
CA ILE A 187 7.31 -9.39 3.56
C ILE A 187 5.95 -9.68 4.20
N PHE A 188 4.84 -9.27 3.58
CA PHE A 188 3.50 -9.60 4.05
C PHE A 188 3.24 -11.11 4.10
N ASP A 189 3.73 -11.87 3.13
CA ASP A 189 3.58 -13.32 3.10
C ASP A 189 4.21 -14.02 4.31
N VAL A 190 5.10 -13.36 5.07
CA VAL A 190 5.71 -13.94 6.28
C VAL A 190 4.67 -14.24 7.36
N LYS A 191 3.62 -13.42 7.50
CA LYS A 191 2.55 -13.69 8.49
C LYS A 191 1.57 -14.78 8.04
N ASP A 192 1.49 -15.05 6.72
CA ASP A 192 0.48 -15.92 6.12
C ASP A 192 1.01 -17.33 5.81
N ILE A 193 2.23 -17.69 6.30
CA ILE A 193 2.90 -18.98 6.00
C ILE A 193 2.01 -20.20 6.27
N GLU A 194 1.29 -20.22 7.39
CA GLU A 194 0.46 -21.38 7.79
C GLU A 194 -0.79 -21.49 6.92
N GLY A 195 -1.48 -20.38 6.65
CA GLY A 195 -2.63 -20.33 5.78
C GLY A 195 -2.27 -20.65 4.32
N ASP A 196 -1.21 -20.04 3.79
CA ASP A 196 -0.72 -20.33 2.45
C ASP A 196 -0.39 -21.83 2.25
N ARG A 197 0.20 -22.47 3.27
CA ARG A 197 0.48 -23.92 3.24
C ARG A 197 -0.79 -24.75 3.24
N ALA A 198 -1.77 -24.39 4.07
CA ALA A 198 -3.04 -25.10 4.15
C ALA A 198 -3.80 -25.07 2.82
N GLU A 199 -3.68 -23.98 2.07
CA GLU A 199 -4.30 -23.81 0.75
C GLU A 199 -3.43 -24.29 -0.44
N GLY A 200 -2.23 -24.80 -0.15
CA GLY A 200 -1.28 -25.25 -1.19
C GLY A 200 -0.69 -24.09 -2.01
N ILE A 201 -0.74 -22.87 -1.48
CA ILE A 201 -0.15 -21.67 -2.12
C ILE A 201 1.34 -21.62 -1.80
N ARG A 202 2.17 -21.55 -2.83
CA ARG A 202 3.63 -21.43 -2.67
C ARG A 202 4.02 -19.95 -2.63
N THR A 203 4.71 -19.59 -1.53
CA THR A 203 5.24 -18.22 -1.32
C THR A 203 6.72 -18.27 -0.98
N VAL A 204 7.40 -17.11 -1.08
CA VAL A 204 8.83 -17.04 -0.73
C VAL A 204 9.08 -17.49 0.71
N PRO A 205 8.35 -16.99 1.73
CA PRO A 205 8.62 -17.39 3.11
C PRO A 205 8.23 -18.83 3.44
N ASN A 206 7.19 -19.41 2.81
CA ASN A 206 6.85 -20.81 3.10
C ASN A 206 7.74 -21.81 2.34
N THR A 207 8.45 -21.37 1.29
CA THR A 207 9.39 -22.19 0.50
C THR A 207 10.80 -22.11 1.05
N PHE A 208 11.29 -20.92 1.37
CA PHE A 208 12.69 -20.68 1.76
C PHE A 208 12.87 -20.24 3.23
N GLY A 209 11.78 -20.02 3.93
CA GLY A 209 11.75 -19.60 5.32
C GLY A 209 11.80 -18.09 5.54
N PRO A 210 11.30 -17.60 6.70
CA PRO A 210 11.20 -16.16 7.00
C PRO A 210 12.56 -15.44 7.04
N GLY A 211 13.61 -16.14 7.51
CA GLY A 211 14.97 -15.57 7.61
C GLY A 211 15.52 -15.21 6.23
N TRP A 212 15.45 -16.14 5.28
CA TRP A 212 15.89 -15.93 3.91
C TRP A 212 15.06 -14.85 3.21
N THR A 213 13.73 -14.88 3.42
CA THR A 213 12.83 -13.86 2.88
C THR A 213 13.25 -12.45 3.31
N ARG A 214 13.52 -12.23 4.59
CA ARG A 214 14.02 -10.93 5.10
C ARG A 214 15.34 -10.52 4.45
N THR A 215 16.28 -11.46 4.32
CA THR A 215 17.58 -11.17 3.70
C THR A 215 17.43 -10.75 2.25
N VAL A 216 16.66 -11.50 1.45
CA VAL A 216 16.46 -11.18 0.02
C VAL A 216 15.70 -9.87 -0.15
N SER A 217 14.66 -9.63 0.66
CA SER A 217 13.93 -8.37 0.66
C SER A 217 14.83 -7.18 1.02
N GLN A 218 15.74 -7.36 1.99
CA GLN A 218 16.72 -6.33 2.35
C GLN A 218 17.71 -6.06 1.20
N VAL A 219 18.22 -7.11 0.55
CA VAL A 219 19.10 -6.97 -0.62
C VAL A 219 18.37 -6.24 -1.75
N ALA A 220 17.12 -6.62 -2.05
CA ALA A 220 16.31 -5.95 -3.05
C ALA A 220 16.10 -4.47 -2.73
N ASN A 221 15.78 -4.13 -1.47
CA ASN A 221 15.65 -2.76 -0.99
C ASN A 221 16.94 -1.94 -1.19
N VAL A 222 18.10 -2.51 -0.87
CA VAL A 222 19.41 -1.87 -1.11
C VAL A 222 19.69 -1.68 -2.59
N LEU A 223 19.34 -2.65 -3.45
CA LEU A 223 19.50 -2.53 -4.90
C LEU A 223 18.61 -1.42 -5.48
N VAL A 224 17.38 -1.28 -5.01
CA VAL A 224 16.48 -0.17 -5.40
C VAL A 224 17.08 1.17 -4.98
N ALA A 225 17.60 1.28 -3.74
CA ALA A 225 18.26 2.49 -3.26
C ALA A 225 19.52 2.83 -4.09
N ALA A 226 20.35 1.83 -4.40
CA ALA A 226 21.53 2.01 -5.23
C ALA A 226 21.19 2.46 -6.65
N SER A 227 20.14 1.90 -7.24
CA SER A 227 19.63 2.29 -8.57
C SER A 227 19.15 3.75 -8.58
N LEU A 228 18.44 4.19 -7.54
CA LEU A 228 18.04 5.58 -7.35
C LEU A 228 19.27 6.50 -7.33
N VAL A 229 20.25 6.20 -6.48
CA VAL A 229 21.48 7.02 -6.36
C VAL A 229 22.21 7.07 -7.71
N ALA A 230 22.33 5.94 -8.41
CA ALA A 230 22.98 5.88 -9.71
C ALA A 230 22.28 6.76 -10.74
N ILE A 231 20.94 6.72 -10.83
CA ILE A 231 20.17 7.53 -11.78
C ILE A 231 20.27 9.03 -11.43
N VAL A 232 20.19 9.39 -10.15
CA VAL A 232 20.38 10.81 -9.73
C VAL A 232 21.81 11.26 -10.06
N ALA A 233 22.82 10.43 -9.86
CA ALA A 233 24.22 10.76 -10.18
C ALA A 233 24.47 11.00 -11.69
N THR A 234 23.64 10.44 -12.57
CA THR A 234 23.69 10.77 -14.02
C THR A 234 23.07 12.14 -14.36
N GLY A 235 22.41 12.79 -13.43
CA GLY A 235 21.67 14.04 -13.65
C GLY A 235 20.34 13.88 -14.38
N VAL A 236 19.90 12.65 -14.66
CA VAL A 236 18.59 12.37 -15.29
C VAL A 236 17.44 12.66 -14.33
N LEU A 237 17.62 12.36 -13.04
CA LEU A 237 16.69 12.75 -11.96
C LEU A 237 17.30 13.87 -11.12
N SER A 238 16.45 14.77 -10.67
CA SER A 238 16.82 15.81 -9.70
C SER A 238 17.27 15.21 -8.37
N THR A 239 18.18 15.89 -7.65
CA THR A 239 18.63 15.51 -6.31
C THR A 239 17.52 15.43 -5.28
N VAL A 240 16.39 16.09 -5.50
CA VAL A 240 15.18 16.00 -4.66
C VAL A 240 14.71 14.55 -4.50
N PHE A 241 14.89 13.70 -5.51
CA PHE A 241 14.55 12.29 -5.46
C PHE A 241 15.33 11.50 -4.40
N LEU A 242 16.47 12.03 -3.89
CA LEU A 242 17.21 11.40 -2.79
C LEU A 242 16.39 11.31 -1.49
N VAL A 243 15.29 12.06 -1.35
CA VAL A 243 14.34 11.90 -0.25
C VAL A 243 13.80 10.47 -0.17
N LEU A 244 13.71 9.76 -1.29
CA LEU A 244 13.30 8.36 -1.36
C LEU A 244 14.26 7.41 -0.61
N LEU A 245 15.53 7.80 -0.36
CA LEU A 245 16.45 7.02 0.47
C LEU A 245 15.98 6.89 1.92
N ALA A 246 15.29 7.91 2.45
CA ALA A 246 14.70 7.81 3.78
C ALA A 246 13.53 6.79 3.80
N PHE A 247 12.79 6.67 2.69
CA PHE A 247 11.80 5.61 2.52
C PHE A 247 12.45 4.22 2.46
N ASN A 248 13.54 4.03 1.68
CA ASN A 248 14.32 2.79 1.71
C ASN A 248 14.84 2.50 3.14
N GLY A 249 15.27 3.54 3.89
CA GLY A 249 15.66 3.42 5.30
C GLY A 249 14.52 2.92 6.20
N TYR A 250 13.29 3.45 6.02
CA TYR A 250 12.10 2.99 6.74
C TYR A 250 11.78 1.52 6.44
N VAL A 251 11.78 1.13 5.17
CA VAL A 251 11.55 -0.25 4.73
C VAL A 251 12.65 -1.17 5.29
N GLY A 252 13.91 -0.76 5.19
CA GLY A 252 15.05 -1.48 5.74
C GLY A 252 14.97 -1.66 7.26
N ALA A 253 14.37 -0.70 7.96
CA ALA A 253 14.20 -0.76 9.41
C ALA A 253 13.12 -1.74 9.85
N TYR A 254 12.01 -1.91 9.13
CA TYR A 254 10.96 -2.84 9.54
C TYR A 254 11.19 -4.29 9.07
N ILE A 255 11.89 -4.53 7.96
CA ILE A 255 12.12 -5.87 7.41
C ILE A 255 12.66 -6.86 8.47
N PRO A 256 13.67 -6.53 9.31
CA PRO A 256 14.20 -7.45 10.31
C PRO A 256 13.16 -7.91 11.34
N PHE A 257 12.12 -7.11 11.56
CA PHE A 257 11.08 -7.38 12.55
C PHE A 257 9.87 -8.13 11.99
N ALA A 258 9.83 -8.41 10.67
CA ALA A 258 8.78 -9.18 10.06
C ALA A 258 8.91 -10.66 10.42
N THR A 259 8.07 -11.13 11.36
CA THR A 259 8.01 -12.52 11.85
C THR A 259 6.57 -13.03 11.85
N PRO A 260 6.34 -14.35 11.77
CA PRO A 260 4.98 -14.92 11.75
C PRO A 260 4.13 -14.52 12.96
N ASP A 261 4.77 -14.33 14.12
CA ASP A 261 4.11 -14.00 15.41
C ASP A 261 3.74 -12.53 15.54
N ARG A 262 4.13 -11.66 14.61
CA ARG A 262 3.75 -10.24 14.64
C ARG A 262 2.26 -10.07 14.40
N GLY A 263 1.65 -9.30 15.28
CA GLY A 263 0.21 -9.05 15.21
C GLY A 263 -0.20 -8.24 13.97
N PRO A 264 -1.51 -8.24 13.64
CA PRO A 264 -2.05 -7.59 12.45
C PRO A 264 -1.72 -6.09 12.31
N LEU A 265 -1.48 -5.39 13.44
CA LEU A 265 -1.10 -3.97 13.41
C LEU A 265 0.33 -3.74 12.90
N PHE A 266 1.25 -4.69 13.08
CA PHE A 266 2.58 -4.52 12.50
C PHE A 266 2.49 -4.50 10.97
N TYR A 267 1.82 -5.46 10.38
CA TYR A 267 1.66 -5.54 8.93
C TYR A 267 0.70 -4.47 8.39
N GLY A 268 -0.48 -4.32 8.99
CA GLY A 268 -1.50 -3.41 8.51
C GLY A 268 -1.32 -1.94 8.87
N PHE A 269 -0.35 -1.59 9.72
CA PHE A 269 -0.07 -0.20 10.07
C PHE A 269 1.38 0.21 9.75
N VAL A 270 2.39 -0.62 10.12
CA VAL A 270 3.78 -0.27 9.85
C VAL A 270 4.11 -0.54 8.38
N VAL A 271 3.80 -1.72 7.85
CA VAL A 271 4.14 -2.05 6.45
C VAL A 271 3.18 -1.34 5.49
N ASP A 272 1.85 -1.45 5.65
CA ASP A 272 0.88 -0.75 4.81
C ASP A 272 0.96 0.79 4.91
N GLY A 273 1.50 1.32 6.00
CA GLY A 273 1.66 2.77 6.23
C GLY A 273 2.89 3.39 5.58
N GLU A 274 3.74 2.61 4.94
CA GLU A 274 5.03 3.07 4.41
C GLU A 274 4.89 4.23 3.41
N HIS A 275 3.88 4.23 2.55
CA HIS A 275 3.67 5.32 1.58
C HIS A 275 3.06 6.57 2.20
N LEU A 276 2.27 6.43 3.26
CA LEU A 276 1.83 7.57 4.06
C LEU A 276 3.04 8.25 4.74
N PHE A 277 3.95 7.45 5.30
CA PHE A 277 5.20 7.96 5.84
C PHE A 277 6.01 8.71 4.77
N LEU A 278 6.16 8.13 3.57
CA LEU A 278 6.86 8.77 2.46
C LEU A 278 6.22 10.10 2.06
N ALA A 279 4.90 10.16 1.90
CA ALA A 279 4.20 11.38 1.53
C ALA A 279 4.38 12.50 2.58
N VAL A 280 4.26 12.15 3.86
CA VAL A 280 4.52 13.12 4.96
C VAL A 280 5.95 13.64 4.88
N LEU A 281 6.93 12.75 4.66
CA LEU A 281 8.33 13.11 4.54
C LEU A 281 8.58 14.06 3.36
N VAL A 282 8.01 13.75 2.18
CA VAL A 282 8.15 14.58 0.98
C VAL A 282 7.54 15.96 1.18
N VAL A 283 6.33 16.03 1.74
CA VAL A 283 5.66 17.32 2.04
C VAL A 283 6.46 18.14 3.05
N VAL A 284 6.96 17.52 4.12
CA VAL A 284 7.81 18.21 5.11
C VAL A 284 9.10 18.71 4.46
N PHE A 285 9.71 17.92 3.59
CA PHE A 285 10.92 18.30 2.87
C PHE A 285 10.68 19.50 1.95
N GLU A 286 9.57 19.51 1.19
CA GLU A 286 9.16 20.67 0.38
C GLU A 286 9.01 21.93 1.22
N TRP A 287 8.35 21.83 2.39
CA TRP A 287 8.12 22.99 3.28
C TRP A 287 9.39 23.55 3.95
N VAL A 288 10.41 22.71 4.14
CA VAL A 288 11.65 23.07 4.87
C VAL A 288 12.75 23.53 3.91
N VAL A 289 12.76 23.01 2.68
CA VAL A 289 13.88 23.21 1.73
C VAL A 289 13.52 24.21 0.64
N TRP A 290 12.22 24.43 0.36
CA TRP A 290 11.69 25.42 -0.60
C TRP A 290 10.87 26.49 0.09
#